data_db93ff12393a26ab51e85e9c9530a3f5
#
_entry.id   db93ff12393a26ab51e85e9c9530a3f5
#
_cell.length_a   1.000
_cell.length_b   1.000
_cell.length_c   1.000
_cell.angle_alpha   90.00
_cell.angle_beta   90.00
_cell.angle_gamma   90.00
#
_symmetry.space_group_name_H-M   'P 1'
#
loop_
_entity.id
_entity.type
_entity.pdbx_description
1 polymer ?
#
loop_
_entity_poly.entity_id
_entity_poly.type
_entity_poly.pdbx_seq_one_letter_code
_entity_poly.pdbx_strand_id
1 'polypeptide(L)'
;RIRGMGSMNAGNDPLYVIDGTPVQSGNISAFNTPNTGEGYNSTGTNVLATLNSNDIESITVIKDAAAASLYGSRAANGVIVITTKRGATGKTQFNFRSDWGFSNIAVNYRPTLNGDDRRELIKFGLKNYYMDEEGMTAAQAEIALEDDIDAFAAKPVNGWTNWKEILFKNGSHQNYEISAQGGTEKTKFYTSLAYAKQEGITARSGLERMTGNANLSHETGRIKVEASTLFSRILQNMTNEGTSFASPIMNAFWTASPSTVPYNEDGTFSSNFPLTNGANPVQTRTYNYDRNAITRSFNTLAAT
;
A
#
# COMPACT_ATOMS: atom_id res chain seq x y z
N ARG A 1 -9.16 -9.36 11.24
CA ARG A 1 -9.57 -10.64 11.84
C ARG A 1 -10.69 -10.40 12.86
N ILE A 2 -11.74 -11.25 12.86
CA ILE A 2 -12.89 -11.08 13.74
C ILE A 2 -12.84 -12.10 14.90
N ARG A 3 -12.40 -13.33 14.63
CA ARG A 3 -12.43 -14.48 15.58
C ARG A 3 -11.06 -15.10 15.88
N GLY A 4 -9.96 -14.44 15.55
CA GLY A 4 -8.62 -15.04 15.65
C GLY A 4 -8.25 -15.88 14.43
N MET A 5 -7.30 -16.80 14.58
CA MET A 5 -6.88 -17.73 13.52
C MET A 5 -7.70 -19.02 13.60
N GLY A 6 -8.60 -19.21 12.65
CA GLY A 6 -9.41 -20.45 12.56
C GLY A 6 -8.70 -21.57 11.80
N SER A 7 -7.67 -21.25 11.01
CA SER A 7 -6.90 -22.23 10.24
C SER A 7 -5.46 -21.77 10.10
N MET A 8 -4.53 -22.72 10.07
CA MET A 8 -3.11 -22.46 9.80
C MET A 8 -2.84 -22.38 8.29
N ASN A 9 -3.60 -23.05 7.45
CA ASN A 9 -3.38 -23.14 6.00
C ASN A 9 -4.46 -22.50 5.16
N ALA A 10 -5.64 -22.20 5.71
CA ALA A 10 -6.71 -21.49 4.99
C ALA A 10 -6.75 -20.03 5.36
N GLY A 11 -7.31 -19.19 4.47
CA GLY A 11 -7.49 -17.78 4.71
C GLY A 11 -8.29 -17.50 5.98
N ASN A 12 -7.86 -16.52 6.78
CA ASN A 12 -8.52 -16.10 8.01
C ASN A 12 -9.32 -14.79 7.83
N ASP A 13 -9.61 -14.43 6.58
CA ASP A 13 -10.38 -13.23 6.26
C ASP A 13 -11.88 -13.47 6.45
N PRO A 14 -12.60 -12.46 6.97
CA PRO A 14 -14.06 -12.55 7.08
C PRO A 14 -14.71 -12.54 5.70
N LEU A 15 -15.92 -13.10 5.60
CA LEU A 15 -16.75 -12.96 4.42
C LEU A 15 -17.29 -11.53 4.34
N TYR A 16 -17.18 -10.89 3.20
CA TYR A 16 -17.83 -9.63 2.92
C TYR A 16 -19.14 -9.87 2.16
N VAL A 17 -20.19 -9.16 2.59
CA VAL A 17 -21.49 -9.17 1.92
C VAL A 17 -21.87 -7.73 1.62
N ILE A 18 -22.02 -7.39 0.34
CA ILE A 18 -22.39 -6.05 -0.12
C ILE A 18 -23.81 -6.09 -0.67
N ASP A 19 -24.71 -5.32 -0.08
CA ASP A 19 -26.14 -5.28 -0.45
C ASP A 19 -26.77 -6.67 -0.60
N GLY A 20 -26.45 -7.57 0.33
CA GLY A 20 -26.93 -8.96 0.34
C GLY A 20 -26.14 -9.94 -0.53
N THR A 21 -25.22 -9.47 -1.37
CA THR A 21 -24.41 -10.32 -2.24
C THR A 21 -23.05 -10.65 -1.59
N PRO A 22 -22.74 -11.94 -1.37
CA PRO A 22 -21.42 -12.35 -0.88
C PRO A 22 -20.34 -12.08 -1.93
N VAL A 23 -19.26 -11.42 -1.52
CA VAL A 23 -18.14 -11.09 -2.40
C VAL A 23 -16.88 -11.85 -1.99
N GLN A 24 -15.95 -12.03 -2.93
CA GLN A 24 -14.68 -12.67 -2.64
C GLN A 24 -13.91 -11.86 -1.60
N SER A 25 -13.51 -12.52 -0.52
CA SER A 25 -12.64 -11.98 0.53
C SER A 25 -11.17 -12.27 0.22
N GLY A 26 -10.27 -11.55 0.91
CA GLY A 26 -8.84 -11.71 0.75
C GLY A 26 -8.23 -10.79 -0.29
N ASN A 27 -7.05 -11.19 -0.78
CA ASN A 27 -6.33 -10.45 -1.80
C ASN A 27 -7.00 -10.60 -3.16
N ILE A 28 -7.45 -9.50 -3.74
CA ILE A 28 -8.10 -9.44 -5.06
C ILE A 28 -7.14 -8.99 -6.18
N SER A 29 -5.86 -8.78 -5.87
CA SER A 29 -4.87 -8.46 -6.90
C SER A 29 -4.55 -9.69 -7.75
N ALA A 30 -4.26 -9.46 -9.04
CA ALA A 30 -3.90 -10.54 -9.97
C ALA A 30 -2.56 -11.20 -9.62
N PHE A 31 -1.73 -10.51 -8.85
CA PHE A 31 -0.40 -10.98 -8.42
C PHE A 31 -0.45 -11.63 -7.04
N ASN A 32 -1.40 -12.53 -6.82
CA ASN A 32 -1.33 -13.43 -5.69
C ASN A 32 -0.34 -14.55 -6.03
N THR A 33 0.93 -14.21 -6.23
CA THR A 33 1.98 -15.21 -6.36
C THR A 33 2.10 -15.92 -5.01
N PRO A 34 1.93 -17.25 -4.97
CA PRO A 34 2.27 -18.01 -3.79
C PRO A 34 3.70 -17.64 -3.40
N ASN A 35 3.95 -17.52 -2.13
CA ASN A 35 5.27 -17.24 -1.57
C ASN A 35 6.27 -18.27 -2.14
N THR A 36 6.95 -17.94 -3.22
CA THR A 36 7.89 -18.86 -3.90
C THR A 36 9.22 -18.97 -3.16
N GLY A 37 9.28 -18.55 -1.89
CA GLY A 37 10.49 -18.57 -1.07
C GLY A 37 11.49 -17.46 -1.40
N GLU A 38 11.29 -16.78 -2.51
CA GLU A 38 12.18 -15.70 -3.01
C GLU A 38 11.76 -14.31 -2.53
N GLY A 39 10.82 -14.26 -1.58
CA GLY A 39 10.52 -13.03 -0.83
C GLY A 39 9.79 -11.92 -1.58
N TYR A 40 9.17 -12.19 -2.70
CA TYR A 40 8.31 -11.25 -3.39
C TYR A 40 6.93 -11.23 -2.72
N ASN A 41 6.76 -10.41 -1.69
CA ASN A 41 5.45 -10.15 -1.11
C ASN A 41 4.78 -9.01 -1.89
N SER A 42 3.94 -9.34 -2.86
CA SER A 42 3.03 -8.35 -3.42
C SER A 42 1.99 -7.98 -2.35
N THR A 43 1.90 -6.71 -2.02
CA THR A 43 0.86 -6.18 -1.14
C THR A 43 -0.50 -6.40 -1.80
N GLY A 44 -1.33 -7.24 -1.21
CA GLY A 44 -2.64 -7.55 -1.76
C GLY A 44 -3.63 -6.38 -1.65
N THR A 45 -4.53 -6.30 -2.61
CA THR A 45 -5.65 -5.34 -2.57
C THR A 45 -6.87 -6.01 -1.98
N ASN A 46 -7.44 -5.42 -0.92
CA ASN A 46 -8.67 -5.89 -0.30
C ASN A 46 -9.90 -5.43 -1.10
N VAL A 47 -10.99 -6.20 -1.06
CA VAL A 47 -12.26 -5.84 -1.69
C VAL A 47 -12.80 -4.48 -1.23
N LEU A 48 -12.54 -4.08 0.00
CA LEU A 48 -12.95 -2.76 0.51
C LEU A 48 -12.32 -1.58 -0.26
N ALA A 49 -11.17 -1.79 -0.87
CA ALA A 49 -10.56 -0.76 -1.72
C ALA A 49 -11.42 -0.44 -2.96
N THR A 50 -12.34 -1.35 -3.34
CA THR A 50 -13.25 -1.13 -4.47
C THR A 50 -14.47 -0.30 -4.11
N LEU A 51 -14.70 -0.04 -2.83
CA LEU A 51 -15.86 0.73 -2.34
C LEU A 51 -15.47 2.19 -2.08
N ASN A 52 -16.39 3.09 -2.39
CA ASN A 52 -16.30 4.45 -1.88
C ASN A 52 -16.94 4.50 -0.48
N SER A 53 -16.20 4.92 0.52
CA SER A 53 -16.69 4.99 1.90
C SER A 53 -17.93 5.90 2.06
N ASN A 54 -18.04 6.91 1.21
CA ASN A 54 -19.18 7.84 1.25
C ASN A 54 -20.49 7.23 0.71
N ASP A 55 -20.42 6.14 -0.06
CA ASP A 55 -21.59 5.39 -0.52
C ASP A 55 -22.09 4.38 0.51
N ILE A 56 -21.37 4.18 1.61
CA ILE A 56 -21.75 3.24 2.65
C ILE A 56 -22.73 3.91 3.60
N GLU A 57 -23.87 3.25 3.83
CA GLU A 57 -24.85 3.64 4.83
C GLU A 57 -24.53 3.00 6.18
N SER A 58 -24.20 1.69 6.19
CA SER A 58 -23.90 0.97 7.41
C SER A 58 -22.92 -0.19 7.19
N ILE A 59 -22.16 -0.51 8.24
CA ILE A 59 -21.30 -1.69 8.31
C ILE A 59 -21.68 -2.47 9.56
N THR A 60 -22.13 -3.70 9.38
CA THR A 60 -22.49 -4.62 10.47
C THR A 60 -21.51 -5.79 10.50
N VAL A 61 -20.93 -6.05 11.67
CA VAL A 61 -19.99 -7.16 11.87
C VAL A 61 -20.70 -8.27 12.63
N ILE A 62 -20.91 -9.41 11.96
CA ILE A 62 -21.53 -10.60 12.53
C ILE A 62 -20.43 -11.51 13.07
N LYS A 63 -20.35 -11.58 14.40
CA LYS A 63 -19.36 -12.40 15.12
C LYS A 63 -19.94 -13.72 15.62
N ASP A 64 -21.25 -13.82 15.72
CA ASP A 64 -21.91 -15.02 16.21
C ASP A 64 -21.95 -16.12 15.15
N ALA A 65 -21.66 -17.36 15.57
CA ALA A 65 -21.63 -18.51 14.68
C ALA A 65 -23.02 -18.87 14.13
N ALA A 66 -24.06 -18.71 14.95
CA ALA A 66 -25.43 -19.00 14.54
C ALA A 66 -25.91 -18.03 13.44
N ALA A 67 -25.66 -16.74 13.63
CA ALA A 67 -25.99 -15.72 12.63
C ALA A 67 -25.12 -15.85 11.36
N ALA A 68 -23.84 -16.22 11.50
CA ALA A 68 -22.94 -16.46 10.39
C ALA A 68 -23.34 -17.69 9.55
N SER A 69 -24.02 -18.67 10.14
CA SER A 69 -24.46 -19.90 9.44
C SER A 69 -25.38 -19.64 8.24
N LEU A 70 -26.10 -18.51 8.24
CA LEU A 70 -26.93 -18.08 7.11
C LEU A 70 -26.12 -17.86 5.81
N TYR A 71 -24.81 -17.63 5.95
CA TYR A 71 -23.91 -17.40 4.83
C TYR A 71 -23.02 -18.61 4.49
N GLY A 72 -23.30 -19.78 5.13
CA GLY A 72 -22.62 -21.05 4.89
C GLY A 72 -21.19 -21.13 5.44
N SER A 73 -20.43 -22.11 4.97
CA SER A 73 -19.07 -22.41 5.47
C SER A 73 -18.07 -21.28 5.30
N ARG A 74 -18.26 -20.40 4.31
CA ARG A 74 -17.39 -19.23 4.08
C ARG A 74 -17.46 -18.20 5.21
N ALA A 75 -18.48 -18.26 6.05
CA ALA A 75 -18.68 -17.35 7.18
C ALA A 75 -17.99 -17.80 8.48
N ALA A 76 -17.20 -18.89 8.45
CA ALA A 76 -16.52 -19.44 9.63
C ALA A 76 -15.64 -18.40 10.36
N ASN A 77 -15.04 -17.47 9.62
CA ASN A 77 -14.19 -16.39 10.16
C ASN A 77 -14.98 -15.10 10.52
N GLY A 78 -16.33 -15.16 10.49
CA GLY A 78 -17.23 -14.02 10.67
C GLY A 78 -17.64 -13.40 9.35
N VAL A 79 -18.65 -12.49 9.43
CA VAL A 79 -19.21 -11.81 8.26
C VAL A 79 -19.22 -10.30 8.49
N ILE A 80 -18.84 -9.55 7.47
CA ILE A 80 -18.97 -8.09 7.42
C ILE A 80 -20.02 -7.77 6.37
N VAL A 81 -21.16 -7.28 6.83
CA VAL A 81 -22.27 -6.85 5.97
C VAL A 81 -22.16 -5.34 5.75
N ILE A 82 -22.08 -4.95 4.49
CA ILE A 82 -22.00 -3.55 4.04
C ILE A 82 -23.28 -3.23 3.30
N THR A 83 -23.98 -2.20 3.76
CA THR A 83 -25.16 -1.69 3.08
C THR A 83 -24.82 -0.36 2.44
N THR A 84 -25.12 -0.20 1.15
CA THR A 84 -24.91 1.06 0.45
C THR A 84 -26.11 1.98 0.60
N LYS A 85 -25.87 3.29 0.44
CA LYS A 85 -26.91 4.32 0.53
C LYS A 85 -28.00 4.07 -0.50
N ARG A 86 -29.23 4.26 -0.06
CA ARG A 86 -30.44 4.13 -0.88
C ARG A 86 -31.13 5.49 -1.02
N GLY A 87 -31.97 5.64 -2.03
CA GLY A 87 -32.75 6.85 -2.24
C GLY A 87 -33.72 7.13 -1.08
N ALA A 88 -33.96 8.39 -0.82
CA ALA A 88 -34.93 8.87 0.13
C ALA A 88 -36.11 9.56 -0.59
N THR A 89 -37.28 9.58 0.07
CA THR A 89 -38.45 10.33 -0.43
C THR A 89 -38.19 11.83 -0.28
N GLY A 90 -38.47 12.59 -1.32
CA GLY A 90 -38.32 14.04 -1.32
C GLY A 90 -37.82 14.61 -2.63
N LYS A 91 -37.58 15.91 -2.64
CA LYS A 91 -36.97 16.59 -3.79
C LYS A 91 -35.56 16.07 -4.05
N THR A 92 -35.16 16.00 -5.28
CA THR A 92 -33.80 15.62 -5.65
C THR A 92 -32.79 16.55 -5.01
N GLN A 93 -31.84 15.97 -4.28
CA GLN A 93 -30.73 16.66 -3.64
C GLN A 93 -29.45 16.23 -4.31
N PHE A 94 -28.64 17.21 -4.65
CA PHE A 94 -27.27 17.00 -5.18
C PHE A 94 -26.27 17.33 -4.09
N ASN A 95 -25.24 16.51 -3.98
CA ASN A 95 -24.14 16.75 -3.08
C ASN A 95 -22.81 16.62 -3.85
N PHE A 96 -21.93 17.59 -3.66
CA PHE A 96 -20.56 17.57 -4.16
C PHE A 96 -19.60 17.60 -2.98
N ARG A 97 -18.63 16.71 -3.00
CA ARG A 97 -17.58 16.63 -1.98
C ARG A 97 -16.21 16.61 -2.65
N SER A 98 -15.27 17.34 -2.06
CA SER A 98 -13.88 17.35 -2.44
C SER A 98 -13.01 17.32 -1.20
N ASP A 99 -12.09 16.36 -1.13
CA ASP A 99 -11.15 16.20 -0.02
C ASP A 99 -9.72 16.19 -0.58
N TRP A 100 -8.84 16.99 0.01
CA TRP A 100 -7.44 17.07 -0.36
C TRP A 100 -6.56 16.94 0.87
N GLY A 101 -5.41 16.32 0.71
CA GLY A 101 -4.45 16.24 1.81
C GLY A 101 -3.07 15.81 1.36
N PHE A 102 -2.15 15.92 2.29
CA PHE A 102 -0.76 15.51 2.13
C PHE A 102 -0.41 14.47 3.18
N SER A 103 0.50 13.58 2.84
CA SER A 103 1.07 12.61 3.76
C SER A 103 2.59 12.70 3.73
N ASN A 104 3.19 12.54 4.89
CA ASN A 104 4.63 12.49 5.06
C ASN A 104 4.99 11.37 6.04
N ILE A 105 6.28 11.16 6.25
CA ILE A 105 6.75 10.20 7.25
C ILE A 105 6.40 10.73 8.64
N ALA A 106 5.45 10.07 9.31
CA ALA A 106 4.97 10.47 10.64
C ALA A 106 5.99 10.19 11.76
N VAL A 107 6.76 9.10 11.62
CA VAL A 107 7.76 8.70 12.61
C VAL A 107 9.12 8.67 11.92
N ASN A 108 10.06 9.43 12.43
CA ASN A 108 11.45 9.26 12.01
C ASN A 108 11.88 7.85 12.41
N TYR A 109 12.15 7.03 11.42
CA TYR A 109 12.82 5.74 11.63
C TYR A 109 14.08 5.97 12.44
N ARG A 110 14.62 4.89 13.03
CA ARG A 110 15.88 4.94 13.78
C ARG A 110 16.83 5.90 13.10
N PRO A 111 17.42 6.85 13.83
CA PRO A 111 18.41 7.73 13.24
C PRO A 111 19.51 6.86 12.65
N THR A 112 19.67 6.93 11.35
CA THR A 112 20.84 6.35 10.68
C THR A 112 22.02 7.28 10.94
N LEU A 113 23.20 6.71 11.12
CA LEU A 113 24.43 7.50 11.18
C LEU A 113 24.54 8.33 9.91
N ASN A 114 24.90 9.59 10.04
CA ASN A 114 25.33 10.37 8.89
C ASN A 114 26.67 9.83 8.36
N GLY A 115 27.11 10.29 7.22
CA GLY A 115 28.32 9.77 6.62
C GLY A 115 29.59 10.04 7.42
N ASP A 116 29.67 11.20 8.08
CA ASP A 116 30.85 11.56 8.89
C ASP A 116 30.89 10.71 10.17
N ASP A 117 29.78 10.56 10.90
CA ASP A 117 29.73 9.70 12.09
C ASP A 117 30.00 8.23 11.75
N ARG A 118 29.49 7.77 10.60
CA ARG A 118 29.80 6.42 10.11
C ARG A 118 31.27 6.23 9.80
N ARG A 119 31.91 7.21 9.15
CA ARG A 119 33.34 7.19 8.85
C ARG A 119 34.18 7.11 10.13
N GLU A 120 33.85 7.90 11.13
CA GLU A 120 34.53 7.85 12.45
C GLU A 120 34.36 6.50 13.16
N LEU A 121 33.18 5.91 13.08
CA LEU A 121 32.94 4.56 13.65
C LEU A 121 33.78 3.49 12.93
N ILE A 122 33.90 3.58 11.60
CA ILE A 122 34.73 2.67 10.82
C ILE A 122 36.21 2.87 11.15
N LYS A 123 36.68 4.11 11.27
CA LYS A 123 38.04 4.40 11.73
C LYS A 123 38.35 3.74 13.07
N PHE A 124 37.43 3.86 14.01
CA PHE A 124 37.60 3.22 15.32
C PHE A 124 37.70 1.69 15.20
N GLY A 125 36.83 1.08 14.37
CA GLY A 125 36.86 -0.36 14.13
C GLY A 125 38.14 -0.84 13.46
N LEU A 126 38.57 -0.15 12.39
CA LEU A 126 39.82 -0.48 11.67
C LEU A 126 41.05 -0.32 12.57
N LYS A 127 41.09 0.74 13.38
CA LYS A 127 42.21 0.94 14.31
C LYS A 127 42.34 -0.21 15.30
N ASN A 128 41.21 -0.67 15.88
CA ASN A 128 41.22 -1.83 16.76
C ASN A 128 41.66 -3.10 16.02
N TYR A 129 41.18 -3.32 14.80
CA TYR A 129 41.57 -4.45 13.98
C TYR A 129 43.11 -4.48 13.74
N TYR A 130 43.71 -3.36 13.36
CA TYR A 130 45.15 -3.28 13.16
C TYR A 130 45.94 -3.51 14.43
N MET A 131 45.46 -3.04 15.58
CA MET A 131 46.12 -3.25 16.85
C MET A 131 46.00 -4.69 17.37
N ASP A 132 44.79 -5.26 17.26
CA ASP A 132 44.45 -6.54 17.91
C ASP A 132 44.80 -7.73 17.01
N GLU A 133 44.55 -7.64 15.70
CA GLU A 133 44.76 -8.75 14.75
C GLU A 133 46.10 -8.67 14.02
N GLU A 134 46.52 -7.45 13.66
CA GLU A 134 47.79 -7.25 12.92
C GLU A 134 48.96 -6.94 13.86
N GLY A 135 48.73 -6.78 15.15
CA GLY A 135 49.75 -6.52 16.17
C GLY A 135 50.47 -5.18 16.03
N MET A 136 49.84 -4.21 15.35
CA MET A 136 50.39 -2.88 15.15
C MET A 136 50.37 -2.04 16.43
N THR A 137 51.35 -1.17 16.56
CA THR A 137 51.29 -0.11 17.56
C THR A 137 50.22 0.91 17.21
N ALA A 138 49.72 1.67 18.17
CA ALA A 138 48.68 2.69 17.94
C ALA A 138 49.08 3.73 16.87
N ALA A 139 50.41 4.07 16.80
CA ALA A 139 50.90 4.99 15.77
C ALA A 139 50.92 4.37 14.36
N GLN A 140 51.31 3.09 14.27
CA GLN A 140 51.28 2.36 12.99
C GLN A 140 49.82 2.16 12.51
N ALA A 141 48.92 1.80 13.42
CA ALA A 141 47.50 1.65 13.10
C ALA A 141 46.87 2.95 12.60
N GLU A 142 47.25 4.11 13.14
CA GLU A 142 46.76 5.41 12.66
C GLU A 142 47.22 5.72 11.24
N ILE A 143 48.48 5.39 10.87
CA ILE A 143 48.99 5.57 9.48
C ILE A 143 48.25 4.63 8.51
N ALA A 144 48.15 3.34 8.85
CA ALA A 144 47.47 2.36 8.02
C ALA A 144 45.98 2.70 7.82
N LEU A 145 45.36 3.25 8.87
CA LEU A 145 43.98 3.70 8.82
C LEU A 145 43.77 4.83 7.81
N GLU A 146 44.62 5.83 7.75
CA GLU A 146 44.47 6.96 6.81
C GLU A 146 44.61 6.49 5.34
N ASP A 147 45.40 5.47 5.09
CA ASP A 147 45.57 4.88 3.74
C ASP A 147 44.33 4.05 3.33
N ASP A 148 43.71 3.34 4.27
CA ASP A 148 42.65 2.37 3.96
C ASP A 148 41.23 2.87 4.13
N ILE A 149 41.03 3.95 4.90
CA ILE A 149 39.67 4.39 5.27
C ILE A 149 38.77 4.68 4.06
N ASP A 150 39.34 5.16 2.96
CA ASP A 150 38.56 5.47 1.76
C ASP A 150 38.08 4.22 1.00
N ALA A 151 38.74 3.07 1.22
CA ALA A 151 38.23 1.80 0.71
C ALA A 151 36.89 1.39 1.36
N PHE A 152 36.66 1.80 2.61
CA PHE A 152 35.47 1.42 3.39
C PHE A 152 34.45 2.54 3.53
N ALA A 153 34.86 3.79 3.52
CA ALA A 153 34.04 4.96 3.78
C ALA A 153 34.49 6.21 3.04
N ALA A 154 34.75 6.09 1.73
CA ALA A 154 35.06 7.23 0.88
C ALA A 154 33.92 8.25 0.91
N LYS A 155 34.27 9.53 1.00
CA LYS A 155 33.30 10.62 0.89
C LYS A 155 33.08 10.94 -0.59
N PRO A 156 31.84 10.81 -1.11
CA PRO A 156 31.55 11.16 -2.49
C PRO A 156 31.85 12.65 -2.78
N VAL A 157 32.19 12.97 -4.02
CA VAL A 157 32.51 14.34 -4.46
C VAL A 157 31.41 15.32 -4.13
N ASN A 158 30.14 14.91 -4.28
CA ASN A 158 28.96 15.72 -4.02
C ASN A 158 28.47 15.62 -2.56
N GLY A 159 29.29 15.10 -1.64
CA GLY A 159 28.93 14.86 -0.26
C GLY A 159 28.24 13.53 0.01
N TRP A 160 27.86 13.28 1.25
CA TRP A 160 27.25 12.03 1.65
C TRP A 160 25.85 11.85 1.06
N THR A 161 25.54 10.65 0.60
CA THR A 161 24.24 10.31 0.05
C THR A 161 23.20 10.20 1.17
N ASN A 162 22.16 11.01 1.10
CA ASN A 162 20.98 10.89 1.98
C ASN A 162 19.91 10.01 1.31
N TRP A 163 19.98 8.72 1.56
CA TRP A 163 19.05 7.74 0.99
C TRP A 163 17.60 7.99 1.36
N LYS A 164 17.34 8.58 2.52
CA LYS A 164 15.99 8.93 2.95
C LYS A 164 15.37 9.99 2.03
N GLU A 165 16.08 11.05 1.74
CA GLU A 165 15.59 12.12 0.84
C GLU A 165 15.41 11.64 -0.60
N ILE A 166 16.26 10.71 -1.05
CA ILE A 166 16.17 10.16 -2.39
C ILE A 166 14.96 9.24 -2.56
N LEU A 167 14.62 8.42 -1.55
CA LEU A 167 13.62 7.38 -1.67
C LEU A 167 12.22 7.83 -1.26
N PHE A 168 12.11 8.80 -0.37
CA PHE A 168 10.84 9.30 0.11
C PHE A 168 10.51 10.67 -0.46
N LYS A 169 9.23 10.92 -0.62
CA LYS A 169 8.65 12.19 -1.01
C LYS A 169 7.40 12.46 -0.18
N ASN A 170 6.90 13.66 -0.22
CA ASN A 170 5.56 13.91 0.30
C ASN A 170 4.54 13.23 -0.62
N GLY A 171 3.65 12.47 -0.03
CA GLY A 171 2.49 11.91 -0.69
C GLY A 171 1.35 12.91 -0.75
N SER A 172 0.38 12.64 -1.60
CA SER A 172 -0.83 13.46 -1.71
C SER A 172 -2.06 12.58 -1.89
N HIS A 173 -3.21 13.07 -1.47
CA HIS A 173 -4.48 12.46 -1.82
C HIS A 173 -5.47 13.52 -2.27
N GLN A 174 -6.31 13.14 -3.22
CA GLN A 174 -7.38 13.95 -3.77
C GLN A 174 -8.59 13.03 -3.93
N ASN A 175 -9.75 13.48 -3.51
CA ASN A 175 -11.00 12.78 -3.70
C ASN A 175 -12.07 13.77 -4.15
N TYR A 176 -12.80 13.40 -5.19
CA TYR A 176 -13.91 14.16 -5.74
C TYR A 176 -15.11 13.25 -5.84
N GLU A 177 -16.25 13.71 -5.40
CA GLU A 177 -17.49 12.96 -5.44
C GLU A 177 -18.66 13.86 -5.77
N ILE A 178 -19.53 13.37 -6.63
CA ILE A 178 -20.85 13.94 -6.86
C ILE A 178 -21.89 12.86 -6.61
N SER A 179 -22.94 13.20 -5.87
CA SER A 179 -24.05 12.29 -5.61
C SER A 179 -25.38 12.99 -5.76
N ALA A 180 -26.40 12.22 -6.11
CA ALA A 180 -27.79 12.66 -6.20
C ALA A 180 -28.71 11.64 -5.55
N GLN A 181 -29.65 12.09 -4.76
CA GLN A 181 -30.69 11.24 -4.18
C GLN A 181 -32.04 11.94 -4.21
N GLY A 182 -33.10 11.17 -4.29
CA GLY A 182 -34.44 11.73 -4.27
C GLY A 182 -35.49 10.67 -4.60
N GLY A 183 -36.72 11.10 -4.72
CA GLY A 183 -37.79 10.23 -5.16
C GLY A 183 -39.17 10.58 -4.57
N THR A 184 -40.13 9.76 -4.92
CA THR A 184 -41.46 9.77 -4.39
C THR A 184 -41.67 8.65 -3.37
N GLU A 185 -42.86 8.50 -2.81
CA GLU A 185 -43.16 7.34 -1.97
C GLU A 185 -42.98 6.01 -2.72
N LYS A 186 -43.26 6.00 -4.03
CA LYS A 186 -43.20 4.79 -4.88
C LYS A 186 -41.83 4.55 -5.53
N THR A 187 -41.12 5.60 -5.87
CA THR A 187 -39.83 5.46 -6.59
C THR A 187 -38.76 6.25 -5.90
N LYS A 188 -37.69 5.63 -5.52
CA LYS A 188 -36.53 6.26 -4.85
C LYS A 188 -35.26 5.90 -5.57
N PHE A 189 -34.35 6.86 -5.66
CA PHE A 189 -33.05 6.63 -6.29
C PHE A 189 -31.92 7.28 -5.49
N TYR A 190 -30.77 6.64 -5.56
CA TYR A 190 -29.48 7.19 -5.17
C TYR A 190 -28.45 6.90 -6.26
N THR A 191 -27.65 7.86 -6.61
CA THR A 191 -26.54 7.66 -7.56
C THR A 191 -25.33 8.49 -7.12
N SER A 192 -24.13 7.96 -7.31
CA SER A 192 -22.88 8.66 -7.06
C SER A 192 -21.83 8.32 -8.10
N LEU A 193 -20.92 9.27 -8.32
CA LEU A 193 -19.68 9.08 -9.05
C LEU A 193 -18.56 9.67 -8.20
N ALA A 194 -17.48 8.92 -8.03
CA ALA A 194 -16.32 9.41 -7.31
C ALA A 194 -15.02 9.05 -8.03
N TYR A 195 -14.06 9.96 -7.94
CA TYR A 195 -12.68 9.76 -8.36
C TYR A 195 -11.77 10.06 -7.19
N ALA A 196 -10.88 9.14 -6.88
CA ALA A 196 -9.87 9.28 -5.85
C ALA A 196 -8.49 9.00 -6.44
N LYS A 197 -7.53 9.87 -6.16
CA LYS A 197 -6.11 9.69 -6.48
C LYS A 197 -5.30 9.82 -5.21
N GLN A 198 -4.46 8.84 -4.94
CA GLN A 198 -3.53 8.83 -3.82
C GLN A 198 -2.13 8.54 -4.33
N GLU A 199 -1.20 9.44 -4.05
CA GLU A 199 0.22 9.22 -4.25
C GLU A 199 0.87 8.88 -2.92
N GLY A 200 1.62 7.79 -2.87
CA GLY A 200 2.32 7.35 -1.67
C GLY A 200 3.57 8.20 -1.39
N ILE A 201 4.10 8.04 -0.19
CA ILE A 201 5.34 8.69 0.24
C ILE A 201 6.60 8.12 -0.40
N THR A 202 6.49 6.95 -1.05
CA THR A 202 7.57 6.36 -1.85
C THR A 202 7.32 6.63 -3.32
N ALA A 203 8.38 6.85 -4.08
CA ALA A 203 8.23 7.08 -5.50
C ALA A 203 7.58 5.87 -6.19
N ARG A 204 6.71 6.13 -7.17
CA ARG A 204 5.95 5.14 -7.94
C ARG A 204 4.95 4.30 -7.15
N SER A 205 4.68 4.62 -5.89
CA SER A 205 3.55 4.05 -5.17
C SER A 205 2.33 4.97 -5.28
N GLY A 206 1.18 4.39 -5.58
CA GLY A 206 -0.04 5.17 -5.69
C GLY A 206 -1.25 4.34 -6.09
N LEU A 207 -2.42 4.95 -5.92
CA LEU A 207 -3.70 4.36 -6.25
C LEU A 207 -4.59 5.40 -6.92
N GLU A 208 -5.18 5.03 -8.04
CA GLU A 208 -6.28 5.77 -8.66
C GLU A 208 -7.52 4.90 -8.62
N ARG A 209 -8.62 5.45 -8.17
CA ARG A 209 -9.90 4.75 -8.07
C ARG A 209 -11.02 5.59 -8.65
N MET A 210 -11.81 4.96 -9.51
CA MET A 210 -13.06 5.49 -10.01
C MET A 210 -14.20 4.58 -9.58
N THR A 211 -15.22 5.12 -8.94
CA THR A 211 -16.39 4.36 -8.50
C THR A 211 -17.67 5.02 -8.97
N GLY A 212 -18.66 4.20 -9.26
CA GLY A 212 -20.02 4.64 -9.56
C GLY A 212 -21.02 3.74 -8.84
N ASN A 213 -22.01 4.34 -8.21
CA ASN A 213 -23.09 3.64 -7.55
C ASN A 213 -24.44 4.14 -8.09
N ALA A 214 -25.36 3.22 -8.33
CA ALA A 214 -26.73 3.54 -8.71
C ALA A 214 -27.69 2.55 -8.06
N ASN A 215 -28.56 3.05 -7.21
CA ASN A 215 -29.60 2.30 -6.50
C ASN A 215 -30.95 2.87 -6.87
N LEU A 216 -31.86 2.01 -7.33
CA LEU A 216 -33.23 2.34 -7.68
C LEU A 216 -34.17 1.39 -6.96
N SER A 217 -35.19 1.91 -6.33
CA SER A 217 -36.32 1.12 -5.84
C SER A 217 -37.63 1.66 -6.36
N HIS A 218 -38.50 0.77 -6.83
CA HIS A 218 -39.82 1.11 -7.30
C HIS A 218 -40.85 0.15 -6.71
N GLU A 219 -41.94 0.72 -6.16
CA GLU A 219 -43.02 -0.03 -5.58
C GLU A 219 -44.33 0.28 -6.31
N THR A 220 -44.95 -0.77 -6.82
CA THR A 220 -46.25 -0.66 -7.49
C THR A 220 -47.22 -1.75 -7.01
N GLY A 221 -48.25 -1.34 -6.34
CA GLY A 221 -49.23 -2.26 -5.74
C GLY A 221 -48.60 -3.17 -4.69
N ARG A 222 -48.42 -4.46 -5.00
CA ARG A 222 -47.85 -5.47 -4.11
C ARG A 222 -46.41 -5.85 -4.52
N ILE A 223 -45.90 -5.26 -5.58
CA ILE A 223 -44.62 -5.61 -6.13
C ILE A 223 -43.63 -4.49 -5.82
N LYS A 224 -42.51 -4.85 -5.21
CA LYS A 224 -41.36 -3.98 -5.02
C LYS A 224 -40.17 -4.49 -5.85
N VAL A 225 -39.63 -3.63 -6.71
CA VAL A 225 -38.44 -3.92 -7.52
C VAL A 225 -37.29 -3.07 -7.02
N GLU A 226 -36.17 -3.70 -6.74
CA GLU A 226 -34.93 -3.04 -6.32
C GLU A 226 -33.82 -3.42 -7.29
N ALA A 227 -33.14 -2.42 -7.84
CA ALA A 227 -31.98 -2.58 -8.67
C ALA A 227 -30.80 -1.80 -8.05
N SER A 228 -29.66 -2.47 -7.93
CA SER A 228 -28.42 -1.87 -7.41
C SER A 228 -27.28 -2.21 -8.36
N THR A 229 -26.48 -1.22 -8.69
CA THR A 229 -25.26 -1.36 -9.48
C THR A 229 -24.13 -0.60 -8.77
N LEU A 230 -23.05 -1.30 -8.48
CA LEU A 230 -21.80 -0.74 -7.99
C LEU A 230 -20.71 -1.05 -9.01
N PHE A 231 -20.10 -0.03 -9.56
CA PHE A 231 -18.96 -0.13 -10.48
C PHE A 231 -17.73 0.43 -9.82
N SER A 232 -16.58 -0.22 -10.04
CA SER A 232 -15.30 0.25 -9.52
C SER A 232 -14.18 -0.13 -10.49
N ARG A 233 -13.29 0.85 -10.73
CA ARG A 233 -12.02 0.64 -11.42
C ARG A 233 -10.90 1.19 -10.56
N ILE A 234 -9.92 0.35 -10.28
CA ILE A 234 -8.72 0.69 -9.51
C ILE A 234 -7.50 0.48 -10.39
N LEU A 235 -6.62 1.48 -10.40
CA LEU A 235 -5.27 1.36 -10.92
C LEU A 235 -4.33 1.57 -9.74
N GLN A 236 -3.56 0.56 -9.41
CA GLN A 236 -2.61 0.61 -8.29
C GLN A 236 -1.20 0.36 -8.79
N ASN A 237 -0.31 1.27 -8.45
CA ASN A 237 1.12 1.09 -8.65
C ASN A 237 1.74 0.78 -7.30
N MET A 238 2.54 -0.27 -7.25
CA MET A 238 3.23 -0.71 -6.04
C MET A 238 4.71 -0.87 -6.34
N THR A 239 5.54 -0.47 -5.39
CA THR A 239 6.94 -0.88 -5.35
C THR A 239 7.05 -2.21 -4.64
N ASN A 240 7.96 -3.06 -5.09
CA ASN A 240 8.26 -4.31 -4.41
C ASN A 240 8.79 -4.00 -3.01
N GLU A 241 8.08 -4.47 -2.00
CA GLU A 241 8.43 -4.28 -0.58
C GLU A 241 8.48 -5.66 0.09
N GLY A 242 9.31 -5.81 1.13
CA GLY A 242 9.21 -6.96 2.03
C GLY A 242 10.42 -7.87 2.13
N THR A 243 11.35 -7.92 1.17
CA THR A 243 12.61 -8.64 1.32
C THR A 243 13.80 -7.94 0.69
N SER A 244 14.96 -8.25 1.22
CA SER A 244 16.17 -7.43 1.14
C SER A 244 16.62 -7.01 -0.26
N PHE A 245 16.57 -7.87 -1.24
CA PHE A 245 17.14 -7.54 -2.56
C PHE A 245 16.15 -6.89 -3.52
N ALA A 246 14.86 -7.19 -3.38
CA ALA A 246 13.83 -6.70 -4.28
C ALA A 246 13.17 -5.39 -3.81
N SER A 247 13.28 -5.09 -2.50
CA SER A 247 12.72 -3.88 -1.91
C SER A 247 13.72 -2.72 -1.97
N PRO A 248 13.46 -1.66 -2.75
CA PRO A 248 14.36 -0.51 -2.82
C PRO A 248 14.59 0.16 -1.47
N ILE A 249 13.57 0.21 -0.62
CA ILE A 249 13.64 0.87 0.69
C ILE A 249 14.46 0.04 1.67
N MET A 250 14.13 -1.26 1.81
CA MET A 250 14.88 -2.14 2.71
C MET A 250 16.34 -2.24 2.28
N ASN A 251 16.59 -2.37 0.97
CA ASN A 251 17.94 -2.40 0.41
C ASN A 251 18.72 -1.12 0.80
N ALA A 252 18.12 0.06 0.62
CA ALA A 252 18.79 1.31 0.95
C ALA A 252 19.09 1.44 2.45
N PHE A 253 18.16 1.07 3.32
CA PHE A 253 18.34 1.23 4.76
C PHE A 253 19.24 0.18 5.42
N TRP A 254 19.36 -1.00 4.83
CA TRP A 254 20.15 -2.09 5.40
C TRP A 254 21.53 -2.21 4.81
N THR A 255 21.68 -1.84 3.53
CA THR A 255 22.90 -2.17 2.77
C THR A 255 23.53 -0.99 2.06
N ALA A 256 22.78 0.05 1.70
CA ALA A 256 23.34 1.19 1.01
C ALA A 256 24.06 2.12 2.00
N SER A 257 25.36 2.28 1.75
CA SER A 257 26.20 3.18 2.51
C SER A 257 25.96 4.65 2.08
N PRO A 258 26.10 5.64 2.98
CA PRO A 258 26.23 7.04 2.57
C PRO A 258 27.38 7.33 1.61
N SER A 259 28.37 6.43 1.52
CA SER A 259 29.48 6.50 0.55
C SER A 259 29.08 6.09 -0.87
N THR A 260 27.96 5.38 -1.04
CA THR A 260 27.48 4.96 -2.36
C THR A 260 26.57 6.03 -2.97
N VAL A 261 26.68 6.21 -4.27
CA VAL A 261 25.89 7.20 -5.02
C VAL A 261 24.92 6.49 -5.96
N PRO A 262 23.70 7.03 -6.15
CA PRO A 262 22.72 6.40 -7.05
C PRO A 262 23.09 6.51 -8.54
N TYR A 263 23.83 7.54 -8.91
CA TYR A 263 24.21 7.82 -10.30
C TYR A 263 25.70 8.06 -10.43
N ASN A 264 26.27 7.62 -11.55
CA ASN A 264 27.60 8.00 -11.99
C ASN A 264 27.61 9.45 -12.52
N GLU A 265 28.79 9.99 -12.77
CA GLU A 265 28.95 11.37 -13.30
C GLU A 265 28.31 11.55 -14.68
N ASP A 266 28.21 10.51 -15.49
CA ASP A 266 27.56 10.48 -16.79
C ASP A 266 26.02 10.36 -16.72
N GLY A 267 25.44 10.30 -15.51
CA GLY A 267 24.01 10.15 -15.27
C GLY A 267 23.49 8.72 -15.38
N THR A 268 24.34 7.74 -15.63
CA THR A 268 23.95 6.32 -15.59
C THR A 268 23.81 5.83 -14.15
N PHE A 269 23.06 4.74 -13.93
CA PHE A 269 22.95 4.16 -12.59
C PHE A 269 24.27 3.56 -12.13
N SER A 270 24.70 3.95 -10.94
CA SER A 270 25.89 3.35 -10.32
C SER A 270 25.66 1.88 -9.98
N SER A 271 26.65 1.05 -10.23
CA SER A 271 26.70 -0.36 -9.83
C SER A 271 27.57 -0.61 -8.58
N ASN A 272 28.10 0.45 -7.98
CA ASN A 272 28.96 0.34 -6.80
C ASN A 272 28.14 0.14 -5.51
N PHE A 273 27.54 -1.05 -5.38
CA PHE A 273 26.76 -1.49 -4.22
C PHE A 273 27.26 -2.86 -3.77
N PRO A 274 28.40 -2.95 -3.10
CA PRO A 274 29.09 -4.21 -2.80
C PRO A 274 28.28 -5.16 -1.93
N LEU A 275 27.45 -4.64 -1.02
CA LEU A 275 26.63 -5.46 -0.12
C LEU A 275 25.37 -6.04 -0.78
N THR A 276 25.05 -5.62 -1.99
CA THR A 276 23.84 -6.06 -2.72
C THR A 276 24.13 -6.59 -4.11
N ASN A 277 25.39 -7.01 -4.38
CA ASN A 277 25.81 -7.44 -5.71
C ASN A 277 25.50 -6.42 -6.82
N GLY A 278 25.66 -5.13 -6.54
CA GLY A 278 25.41 -4.05 -7.49
C GLY A 278 23.94 -3.60 -7.60
N ALA A 279 23.04 -4.15 -6.79
CA ALA A 279 21.63 -3.73 -6.82
C ALA A 279 21.46 -2.31 -6.26
N ASN A 280 21.29 -1.36 -7.17
CA ASN A 280 21.08 0.05 -6.86
C ASN A 280 19.59 0.28 -6.49
N PRO A 281 19.29 0.80 -5.28
CA PRO A 281 17.92 1.02 -4.85
C PRO A 281 17.11 1.94 -5.78
N VAL A 282 17.74 2.94 -6.37
CA VAL A 282 17.08 3.87 -7.30
C VAL A 282 16.82 3.21 -8.64
N GLN A 283 17.76 2.43 -9.14
CA GLN A 283 17.59 1.64 -10.36
C GLN A 283 16.45 0.61 -10.18
N THR A 284 16.49 -0.16 -9.09
CA THR A 284 15.45 -1.14 -8.74
C THR A 284 14.08 -0.48 -8.68
N ARG A 285 13.94 0.64 -7.98
CA ARG A 285 12.70 1.41 -7.93
C ARG A 285 12.24 1.90 -9.32
N THR A 286 13.18 2.20 -10.20
CA THR A 286 12.86 2.75 -11.52
C THR A 286 12.34 1.70 -12.48
N TYR A 287 12.86 0.49 -12.43
CA TYR A 287 12.53 -0.58 -13.36
C TYR A 287 11.57 -1.63 -12.78
N ASN A 288 11.62 -1.88 -11.47
CA ASN A 288 10.81 -2.90 -10.83
C ASN A 288 9.62 -2.25 -10.11
N TYR A 289 8.46 -2.28 -10.74
CA TYR A 289 7.20 -1.85 -10.15
C TYR A 289 6.06 -2.71 -10.68
N ASP A 290 5.11 -2.98 -9.81
CA ASP A 290 3.89 -3.70 -10.16
C ASP A 290 2.78 -2.72 -10.45
N ARG A 291 2.10 -2.92 -11.58
CA ARG A 291 0.89 -2.19 -11.93
C ARG A 291 -0.29 -3.14 -11.95
N ASN A 292 -1.22 -2.93 -11.04
CA ASN A 292 -2.43 -3.71 -10.92
C ASN A 292 -3.64 -2.89 -11.39
N ALA A 293 -4.44 -3.45 -12.30
CA ALA A 293 -5.68 -2.85 -12.79
C ALA A 293 -6.85 -3.78 -12.45
N ILE A 294 -7.74 -3.33 -11.58
CA ILE A 294 -8.89 -4.10 -11.13
C ILE A 294 -10.15 -3.37 -11.58
N THR A 295 -11.01 -4.04 -12.32
CA THR A 295 -12.35 -3.55 -12.66
C THR A 295 -13.37 -4.52 -12.08
N ARG A 296 -14.37 -3.99 -11.36
CA ARG A 296 -15.44 -4.77 -10.77
C ARG A 296 -16.79 -4.13 -10.99
N SER A 297 -17.79 -4.96 -11.16
CA SER A 297 -19.18 -4.54 -11.18
C SER A 297 -20.01 -5.53 -10.36
N PHE A 298 -20.77 -4.99 -9.43
CA PHE A 298 -21.75 -5.75 -8.64
C PHE A 298 -23.13 -5.26 -9.03
N ASN A 299 -23.97 -6.16 -9.49
CA ASN A 299 -25.33 -5.84 -9.94
C ASN A 299 -26.29 -6.75 -9.20
N THR A 300 -27.31 -6.17 -8.60
CA THR A 300 -28.36 -6.88 -7.90
C THR A 300 -29.70 -6.41 -8.43
N LEU A 301 -30.57 -7.36 -8.75
CA LEU A 301 -31.97 -7.12 -9.08
C LEU A 301 -32.82 -8.01 -8.19
N ALA A 302 -33.71 -7.43 -7.42
CA ALA A 302 -34.62 -8.11 -6.55
C ALA A 302 -36.07 -7.68 -6.85
N ALA A 303 -36.99 -8.62 -6.84
CA ALA A 303 -38.42 -8.39 -6.88
C ALA A 303 -39.07 -9.14 -5.73
N THR A 304 -39.88 -8.42 -4.96
CA THR A 304 -40.53 -8.94 -3.76
C THR A 304 -42.02 -8.68 -3.83
#